data_79bb4b01fd8631dbb151920034b0fc25
#
_entry.id   79bb4b01fd8631dbb151920034b0fc25
#
_cell.length_a   1.000
_cell.length_b   1.000
_cell.length_c   1.000
_cell.angle_alpha   90.00
_cell.angle_beta   90.00
_cell.angle_gamma   90.00
#
_symmetry.space_group_name_H-M   'P 1'
#
loop_
_entity.id
_entity.type
_entity.pdbx_description
1 polymer ?
#
loop_
_entity_poly.entity_id
_entity_poly.type
_entity_poly.pdbx_seq_one_letter_code
_entity_poly.pdbx_strand_id
1 'polypeptide(L)'
;MPRGPGAVAWLTDIRAFLQLDAQSGHAANTGWQQILSQAYPEWADEPLEQMLSFLVQRVKENRSGCQHLAPTQVIEFWAGSGNLTCEHVKLGLTCSRFDTVYSLQHDCTTSTGLRLWLEELCRTADSSLTWMGTTCSSFVPLCVSQSKRRRENGFRGDETRPFVQSGNEQMCVASLVFFLSWLMGNSPMLEQPMSSVMPKLQPLALVLQFTGAARTVTWLGHFGGDSPKPLQLWHSNAAYQELGRRRPHGAHAASLGFLTTRKGRKFSGRPILLKQSQEYPSAFGAAVATVTFAVLEQATRTV
;
A
#
# COMPACT_ATOMS: atom_id res chain seq x y z
N MET A 1 -15.20 -5.05 -13.54
CA MET A 1 -15.64 -4.15 -14.63
C MET A 1 -14.93 -2.82 -14.42
N PRO A 2 -14.22 -2.28 -15.40
CA PRO A 2 -13.68 -0.92 -15.29
C PRO A 2 -14.87 0.05 -15.23
N ARG A 3 -14.96 0.80 -14.15
CA ARG A 3 -15.98 1.84 -14.01
C ARG A 3 -15.53 3.06 -14.83
N GLY A 4 -16.29 3.44 -15.86
CA GLY A 4 -16.07 4.68 -16.59
C GLY A 4 -16.22 5.88 -15.65
N PRO A 5 -15.47 6.96 -15.85
CA PRO A 5 -15.35 8.07 -14.91
C PRO A 5 -16.52 9.06 -15.05
N GLY A 6 -17.62 8.79 -14.38
CA GLY A 6 -18.68 9.80 -14.16
C GLY A 6 -18.47 10.51 -12.81
N ALA A 7 -18.47 11.85 -12.79
CA ALA A 7 -18.30 12.63 -11.54
C ALA A 7 -19.29 12.23 -10.44
N VAL A 8 -20.48 11.79 -10.83
CA VAL A 8 -21.56 11.35 -9.93
C VAL A 8 -21.19 10.02 -9.24
N ALA A 9 -20.45 9.14 -9.91
CA ALA A 9 -20.09 7.82 -9.34
C ALA A 9 -19.16 7.94 -8.12
N TRP A 10 -18.20 8.85 -8.13
CA TRP A 10 -17.26 8.98 -7.01
C TRP A 10 -17.89 9.53 -5.74
N LEU A 11 -18.72 10.57 -5.86
CA LEU A 11 -19.45 11.12 -4.71
C LEU A 11 -20.34 10.05 -4.08
N THR A 12 -20.95 9.21 -4.91
CA THR A 12 -21.74 8.08 -4.44
C THR A 12 -20.87 7.07 -3.70
N ASP A 13 -19.69 6.72 -4.24
CA ASP A 13 -18.77 5.77 -3.60
C ASP A 13 -18.18 6.36 -2.30
N ILE A 14 -17.81 7.65 -2.27
CA ILE A 14 -17.34 8.33 -1.06
C ILE A 14 -18.43 8.27 0.02
N ARG A 15 -19.64 8.69 -0.29
CA ARG A 15 -20.78 8.68 0.66
C ARG A 15 -21.09 7.29 1.17
N ALA A 16 -21.13 6.29 0.28
CA ALA A 16 -21.36 4.90 0.65
C ALA A 16 -20.27 4.38 1.59
N PHE A 17 -19.00 4.70 1.34
CA PHE A 17 -17.90 4.35 2.23
C PHE A 17 -18.03 5.02 3.60
N LEU A 18 -18.26 6.35 3.63
CA LEU A 18 -18.39 7.11 4.89
C LEU A 18 -19.59 6.64 5.72
N GLN A 19 -20.69 6.27 5.06
CA GLN A 19 -21.86 5.70 5.73
C GLN A 19 -21.55 4.32 6.32
N LEU A 20 -20.83 3.47 5.61
CA LEU A 20 -20.42 2.16 6.08
C LEU A 20 -19.48 2.27 7.29
N ASP A 21 -18.54 3.21 7.25
CA ASP A 21 -17.62 3.47 8.36
C ASP A 21 -18.36 3.95 9.61
N ALA A 22 -19.30 4.88 9.47
CA ALA A 22 -20.12 5.36 10.57
C ALA A 22 -20.94 4.22 11.21
N GLN A 23 -21.50 3.30 10.41
CA GLN A 23 -22.24 2.13 10.89
C GLN A 23 -21.33 1.11 11.62
N SER A 24 -20.06 1.02 11.24
CA SER A 24 -19.11 0.10 11.86
C SER A 24 -18.70 0.50 13.28
N GLY A 25 -19.03 1.71 13.72
CA GLY A 25 -18.62 2.27 15.00
C GLY A 25 -17.11 2.53 15.11
N HIS A 26 -16.39 2.48 13.99
CA HIS A 26 -14.96 2.72 13.93
C HIS A 26 -14.68 4.12 13.39
N ALA A 27 -13.82 4.86 14.08
CA ALA A 27 -13.49 6.24 13.73
C ALA A 27 -12.45 6.33 12.59
N ALA A 28 -12.61 5.58 11.49
CA ALA A 28 -11.75 5.70 10.31
C ALA A 28 -11.79 7.13 9.78
N ASN A 29 -12.99 7.72 9.73
CA ASN A 29 -13.22 9.11 9.34
C ASN A 29 -12.38 10.10 10.13
N THR A 30 -12.27 9.93 11.45
CA THR A 30 -11.50 10.85 12.31
C THR A 30 -10.01 10.81 11.96
N GLY A 31 -9.44 9.63 11.71
CA GLY A 31 -8.03 9.50 11.33
C GLY A 31 -7.73 10.14 9.98
N TRP A 32 -8.55 9.90 8.97
CA TRP A 32 -8.38 10.52 7.65
C TRP A 32 -8.63 12.03 7.68
N GLN A 33 -9.66 12.48 8.38
CA GLN A 33 -9.92 13.91 8.60
C GLN A 33 -8.68 14.59 9.17
N GLN A 34 -8.11 14.01 10.23
CA GLN A 34 -6.94 14.57 10.91
C GLN A 34 -5.73 14.65 9.98
N ILE A 35 -5.38 13.56 9.29
CA ILE A 35 -4.20 13.55 8.40
C ILE A 35 -4.37 14.46 7.19
N LEU A 36 -5.58 14.57 6.61
CA LEU A 36 -5.87 15.47 5.51
C LEU A 36 -5.83 16.94 5.94
N SER A 37 -6.39 17.30 7.11
CA SER A 37 -6.30 18.65 7.68
C SER A 37 -4.85 19.06 7.98
N GLN A 38 -4.00 18.11 8.36
CA GLN A 38 -2.57 18.39 8.53
C GLN A 38 -1.84 18.59 7.20
N ALA A 39 -2.16 17.82 6.17
CA ALA A 39 -1.56 17.94 4.85
C ALA A 39 -2.04 19.18 4.09
N TYR A 40 -3.29 19.57 4.30
CA TYR A 40 -3.97 20.70 3.67
C TYR A 40 -4.65 21.56 4.75
N PRO A 41 -3.90 22.42 5.46
CA PRO A 41 -4.46 23.27 6.51
C PRO A 41 -5.59 24.16 6.02
N GLU A 42 -5.59 24.51 4.74
CA GLU A 42 -6.64 25.27 4.07
C GLU A 42 -8.00 24.55 4.01
N TRP A 43 -8.02 23.22 4.29
CA TRP A 43 -9.24 22.40 4.33
C TRP A 43 -9.61 21.96 5.75
N ALA A 44 -8.99 22.52 6.79
CA ALA A 44 -9.15 22.03 8.16
C ALA A 44 -10.62 22.05 8.65
N ASP A 45 -11.41 23.01 8.16
CA ASP A 45 -12.83 23.14 8.51
C ASP A 45 -13.77 22.40 7.56
N GLU A 46 -13.23 21.75 6.52
CA GLU A 46 -14.05 21.04 5.54
C GLU A 46 -14.42 19.64 6.03
N PRO A 47 -15.64 19.15 5.74
CA PRO A 47 -15.99 17.77 6.02
C PRO A 47 -15.16 16.82 5.17
N LEU A 48 -14.88 15.61 5.70
CA LEU A 48 -14.05 14.60 5.02
C LEU A 48 -14.56 14.27 3.61
N GLU A 49 -15.87 14.21 3.40
CA GLU A 49 -16.47 14.02 2.06
C GLU A 49 -15.96 15.06 1.07
N GLN A 50 -15.88 16.31 1.50
CA GLN A 50 -15.44 17.42 0.65
C GLN A 50 -13.94 17.38 0.37
N MET A 51 -13.12 17.09 1.39
CA MET A 51 -11.67 16.89 1.22
C MET A 51 -11.35 15.80 0.20
N LEU A 52 -12.01 14.62 0.31
CA LEU A 52 -11.84 13.52 -0.63
C LEU A 52 -12.30 13.93 -2.04
N SER A 53 -13.38 14.68 -2.14
CA SER A 53 -13.91 15.18 -3.42
C SER A 53 -12.94 16.15 -4.09
N PHE A 54 -12.27 17.03 -3.34
CA PHE A 54 -11.24 17.93 -3.86
C PHE A 54 -10.07 17.16 -4.48
N LEU A 55 -9.58 16.12 -3.80
CA LEU A 55 -8.49 15.30 -4.33
C LEU A 55 -8.90 14.60 -5.64
N VAL A 56 -10.09 14.02 -5.69
CA VAL A 56 -10.59 13.36 -6.88
C VAL A 56 -10.82 14.37 -8.02
N GLN A 57 -11.30 15.56 -7.73
CA GLN A 57 -11.46 16.63 -8.72
C GLN A 57 -10.11 17.06 -9.30
N ARG A 58 -9.07 17.20 -8.49
CA ARG A 58 -7.69 17.50 -8.94
C ARG A 58 -7.15 16.47 -9.94
N VAL A 59 -7.45 15.19 -9.72
CA VAL A 59 -7.07 14.14 -10.69
C VAL A 59 -7.66 14.41 -12.06
N LYS A 60 -8.96 14.77 -12.14
CA LYS A 60 -9.61 15.09 -13.41
C LYS A 60 -8.97 16.28 -14.10
N GLU A 61 -8.74 17.35 -13.33
CA GLU A 61 -8.11 18.55 -13.84
C GLU A 61 -6.72 18.25 -14.40
N ASN A 62 -5.93 17.48 -13.66
CA ASN A 62 -4.61 17.07 -14.12
C ASN A 62 -4.66 16.18 -15.36
N ARG A 63 -5.57 15.21 -15.43
CA ARG A 63 -5.71 14.32 -16.58
C ARG A 63 -6.25 15.04 -17.83
N SER A 64 -7.11 16.06 -17.63
CA SER A 64 -7.66 16.86 -18.74
C SER A 64 -6.78 18.03 -19.16
N GLY A 65 -5.95 18.57 -18.27
CA GLY A 65 -5.21 19.82 -18.48
C GLY A 65 -3.68 19.69 -18.55
N CYS A 66 -3.09 18.57 -18.11
CA CYS A 66 -1.63 18.40 -18.07
C CYS A 66 -1.06 18.02 -19.44
N GLN A 67 -0.93 19.01 -20.31
CA GLN A 67 -0.28 18.84 -21.61
C GLN A 67 1.27 18.88 -21.55
N HIS A 68 1.88 19.16 -20.38
CA HIS A 68 3.32 19.42 -20.30
C HIS A 68 4.15 18.36 -19.57
N LEU A 69 3.52 17.47 -18.81
CA LEU A 69 4.23 16.38 -18.11
C LEU A 69 3.51 15.07 -18.39
N ALA A 70 4.27 14.05 -18.80
CA ALA A 70 3.73 12.71 -18.94
C ALA A 70 3.15 12.26 -17.59
N PRO A 71 1.91 11.75 -17.57
CA PRO A 71 1.30 11.29 -16.32
C PRO A 71 2.06 10.08 -15.77
N THR A 72 2.11 9.99 -14.45
CA THR A 72 2.77 8.87 -13.75
C THR A 72 1.96 7.60 -13.91
N GLN A 73 2.60 6.53 -14.41
CA GLN A 73 1.98 5.23 -14.65
C GLN A 73 2.20 4.25 -13.49
N VAL A 74 3.25 4.47 -12.71
CA VAL A 74 3.56 3.64 -11.53
C VAL A 74 4.06 4.52 -10.40
N ILE A 75 3.44 4.39 -9.23
CA ILE A 75 3.95 4.98 -8.00
C ILE A 75 4.33 3.85 -7.04
N GLU A 76 5.54 3.91 -6.49
CA GLU A 76 6.00 3.01 -5.43
C GLU A 76 6.17 3.80 -4.13
N PHE A 77 5.24 3.63 -3.20
CA PHE A 77 5.30 4.16 -1.85
C PHE A 77 5.98 3.16 -0.91
N TRP A 78 6.81 3.65 0.01
CA TRP A 78 7.73 2.85 0.84
C TRP A 78 8.65 1.99 -0.03
N ALA A 79 9.30 2.66 -1.00
CA ALA A 79 10.01 2.00 -2.08
C ALA A 79 11.30 1.26 -1.64
N GLY A 80 11.85 1.58 -0.47
CA GLY A 80 13.10 0.97 0.00
C GLY A 80 14.22 1.07 -1.04
N SER A 81 14.69 -0.06 -1.59
CA SER A 81 15.71 -0.09 -2.64
C SER A 81 15.20 0.38 -4.01
N GLY A 82 13.88 0.47 -4.22
CA GLY A 82 13.26 0.88 -5.50
C GLY A 82 13.40 -0.14 -6.62
N ASN A 83 13.65 -1.40 -6.31
CA ASN A 83 13.81 -2.46 -7.31
C ASN A 83 12.56 -2.62 -8.19
N LEU A 84 11.38 -2.44 -7.63
CA LEU A 84 10.13 -2.50 -8.39
C LEU A 84 10.06 -1.35 -9.40
N THR A 85 10.30 -0.11 -8.97
CA THR A 85 10.38 1.06 -9.87
C THR A 85 11.40 0.85 -10.97
N CYS A 86 12.60 0.34 -10.65
CA CYS A 86 13.65 0.09 -11.64
C CYS A 86 13.20 -0.87 -12.76
N GLU A 87 12.46 -1.92 -12.43
CA GLU A 87 11.97 -2.88 -13.43
C GLU A 87 10.87 -2.28 -14.31
N HIS A 88 10.01 -1.43 -13.78
CA HIS A 88 9.00 -0.72 -14.57
C HIS A 88 9.64 0.29 -15.54
N VAL A 89 10.66 1.03 -15.10
CA VAL A 89 11.41 1.97 -15.97
C VAL A 89 12.07 1.25 -17.14
N LYS A 90 12.56 0.01 -16.95
CA LYS A 90 13.12 -0.81 -18.07
C LYS A 90 12.08 -1.11 -19.16
N LEU A 91 10.79 -1.12 -18.82
CA LEU A 91 9.71 -1.26 -19.79
C LEU A 91 9.23 0.08 -20.38
N GLY A 92 9.93 1.18 -20.10
CA GLY A 92 9.60 2.52 -20.61
C GLY A 92 8.45 3.20 -19.86
N LEU A 93 8.02 2.69 -18.71
CA LEU A 93 6.95 3.29 -17.92
C LEU A 93 7.43 4.51 -17.13
N THR A 94 6.57 5.52 -17.03
CA THR A 94 6.82 6.72 -16.20
C THR A 94 6.53 6.37 -14.73
N CYS A 95 7.56 6.46 -13.88
CA CYS A 95 7.50 6.00 -12.51
C CYS A 95 7.90 7.09 -11.52
N SER A 96 7.25 7.09 -10.36
CA SER A 96 7.66 7.85 -9.17
C SER A 96 7.85 6.91 -7.98
N ARG A 97 8.80 7.22 -7.10
CA ARG A 97 9.10 6.44 -5.89
C ARG A 97 9.29 7.33 -4.69
N PHE A 98 8.76 6.88 -3.55
CA PHE A 98 8.79 7.63 -2.29
C PHE A 98 9.25 6.73 -1.15
N ASP A 99 10.30 7.16 -0.47
CA ASP A 99 10.81 6.55 0.76
C ASP A 99 11.72 7.55 1.46
N THR A 100 11.79 7.50 2.79
CA THR A 100 12.69 8.32 3.61
C THR A 100 14.17 8.07 3.30
N VAL A 101 14.50 6.93 2.70
CA VAL A 101 15.85 6.60 2.20
C VAL A 101 16.28 7.56 1.10
N TYR A 102 15.36 8.10 0.29
CA TYR A 102 15.67 9.05 -0.78
C TYR A 102 15.59 10.50 -0.32
N SER A 103 14.63 10.81 0.55
CA SER A 103 14.44 12.14 1.12
C SER A 103 13.61 12.08 2.39
N LEU A 104 14.02 12.85 3.42
CA LEU A 104 13.20 13.00 4.63
C LEU A 104 11.84 13.66 4.34
N GLN A 105 11.72 14.40 3.25
CA GLN A 105 10.45 14.97 2.79
C GLN A 105 9.47 13.91 2.28
N HIS A 106 9.92 12.67 2.04
CA HIS A 106 9.06 11.55 1.67
C HIS A 106 8.40 10.84 2.87
N ASP A 107 8.58 11.34 4.09
CA ASP A 107 7.93 10.78 5.27
C ASP A 107 6.43 11.10 5.27
N CYS A 108 5.61 10.13 4.90
CA CYS A 108 4.16 10.26 4.82
C CYS A 108 3.47 10.49 6.18
N THR A 109 4.17 10.39 7.29
CA THR A 109 3.65 10.71 8.62
C THR A 109 3.77 12.20 8.95
N THR A 110 4.45 12.96 8.10
CA THR A 110 4.54 14.42 8.17
C THR A 110 3.56 15.08 7.19
N SER A 111 3.10 16.29 7.51
CA SER A 111 2.21 17.07 6.65
C SER A 111 2.78 17.26 5.25
N THR A 112 4.06 17.65 5.16
CA THR A 112 4.76 17.88 3.89
C THR A 112 4.87 16.59 3.07
N GLY A 113 5.28 15.50 3.69
CA GLY A 113 5.45 14.22 3.01
C GLY A 113 4.12 13.64 2.53
N LEU A 114 3.08 13.69 3.37
CA LEU A 114 1.74 13.25 2.97
C LEU A 114 1.20 14.08 1.80
N ARG A 115 1.32 15.41 1.87
CA ARG A 115 0.90 16.29 0.77
C ARG A 115 1.61 15.94 -0.52
N LEU A 116 2.93 15.73 -0.48
CA LEU A 116 3.72 15.33 -1.64
C LEU A 116 3.23 14.01 -2.25
N TRP A 117 2.90 13.02 -1.43
CA TRP A 117 2.35 11.74 -1.88
C TRP A 117 0.99 11.90 -2.56
N LEU A 118 0.10 12.69 -1.95
CA LEU A 118 -1.24 12.92 -2.49
C LEU A 118 -1.20 13.75 -3.78
N GLU A 119 -0.32 14.75 -3.89
CA GLU A 119 -0.12 15.51 -5.12
C GLU A 119 0.39 14.61 -6.26
N GLU A 120 1.32 13.69 -5.97
CA GLU A 120 1.78 12.74 -6.99
C GLU A 120 0.69 11.73 -7.37
N LEU A 121 -0.11 11.27 -6.41
CA LEU A 121 -1.26 10.41 -6.69
C LEU A 121 -2.25 11.10 -7.64
N CYS A 122 -2.43 12.41 -7.49
CA CYS A 122 -3.28 13.20 -8.37
C CYS A 122 -2.74 13.36 -9.81
N ARG A 123 -1.46 13.01 -10.05
CA ARG A 123 -0.81 13.07 -11.37
C ARG A 123 -0.81 11.74 -12.12
N THR A 124 -1.43 10.72 -11.57
CA THR A 124 -1.45 9.39 -12.19
C THR A 124 -2.28 9.32 -13.46
N ALA A 125 -1.82 8.52 -14.42
CA ALA A 125 -2.61 8.09 -15.56
C ALA A 125 -3.76 7.16 -15.13
N ASP A 126 -4.74 6.95 -16.00
CA ASP A 126 -5.77 5.93 -15.78
C ASP A 126 -5.15 4.53 -15.67
N SER A 127 -5.70 3.69 -14.80
CA SER A 127 -5.25 2.32 -14.58
C SER A 127 -3.82 2.16 -14.04
N SER A 128 -3.18 3.25 -13.61
CA SER A 128 -1.83 3.26 -13.03
C SER A 128 -1.71 2.31 -11.84
N LEU A 129 -0.54 1.72 -11.66
CA LEU A 129 -0.21 0.97 -10.45
C LEU A 129 0.15 1.92 -9.30
N THR A 130 -0.53 1.77 -8.17
CA THR A 130 -0.13 2.39 -6.90
C THR A 130 0.33 1.29 -5.94
N TRP A 131 1.64 1.08 -5.87
CA TRP A 131 2.26 0.07 -5.01
C TRP A 131 2.55 0.65 -3.63
N MET A 132 2.22 -0.12 -2.58
CA MET A 132 2.44 0.23 -1.17
C MET A 132 3.14 -0.92 -0.45
N GLY A 133 4.46 -0.77 -0.23
CA GLY A 133 5.29 -1.71 0.54
C GLY A 133 5.50 -1.26 1.99
N THR A 134 4.43 -1.07 2.74
CA THR A 134 4.46 -0.46 4.08
C THR A 134 5.30 -1.23 5.08
N THR A 135 5.86 -0.52 6.08
CA THR A 135 6.65 -1.11 7.16
C THR A 135 5.85 -2.17 7.92
N CYS A 136 6.35 -3.41 7.92
CA CYS A 136 5.67 -4.55 8.53
C CYS A 136 6.10 -4.85 9.98
N SER A 137 7.10 -4.17 10.52
CA SER A 137 7.81 -4.53 11.77
C SER A 137 6.88 -4.71 12.98
N SER A 138 5.90 -3.84 13.16
CA SER A 138 4.97 -3.94 14.30
C SER A 138 3.82 -4.93 14.08
N PHE A 139 3.59 -5.38 12.84
CA PHE A 139 2.42 -6.18 12.46
C PHE A 139 2.68 -7.68 12.33
N VAL A 140 3.93 -8.11 12.41
CA VAL A 140 4.29 -9.53 12.28
C VAL A 140 4.34 -10.24 13.63
N PRO A 141 4.06 -11.56 13.68
CA PRO A 141 4.04 -12.34 14.92
C PRO A 141 5.33 -12.27 15.73
N LEU A 142 6.48 -12.05 15.08
CA LEU A 142 7.77 -11.90 15.74
C LEU A 142 7.82 -10.75 16.75
N CYS A 143 7.03 -9.71 16.51
CA CYS A 143 6.99 -8.51 17.34
C CYS A 143 5.78 -8.48 18.30
N VAL A 144 4.92 -9.50 18.33
CA VAL A 144 3.70 -9.51 19.16
C VAL A 144 3.99 -9.31 20.66
N SER A 145 5.10 -9.86 21.17
CA SER A 145 5.49 -9.65 22.56
C SER A 145 5.79 -8.18 22.90
N GLN A 146 6.27 -7.42 21.92
CA GLN A 146 6.59 -6.00 22.04
C GLN A 146 5.42 -5.12 21.60
N SER A 147 4.81 -5.40 20.46
CA SER A 147 3.73 -4.60 19.90
C SER A 147 2.39 -4.80 20.59
N LYS A 148 2.19 -5.93 21.29
CA LYS A 148 0.92 -6.30 21.94
C LYS A 148 -0.29 -6.30 21.00
N ARG A 149 -0.08 -6.46 19.69
CA ARG A 149 -1.16 -6.55 18.70
C ARG A 149 -1.90 -7.87 18.86
N ARG A 150 -3.15 -7.78 19.31
CA ARG A 150 -4.03 -8.92 19.59
C ARG A 150 -5.43 -8.62 19.10
N ARG A 151 -6.23 -9.67 18.93
CA ARG A 151 -7.64 -9.55 18.49
C ARG A 151 -8.47 -8.73 19.47
N GLU A 152 -8.21 -8.87 20.78
CA GLU A 152 -8.95 -8.22 21.86
C GLU A 152 -8.80 -6.69 21.82
N ASN A 153 -7.71 -6.17 21.26
CA ASN A 153 -7.50 -4.72 21.09
C ASN A 153 -7.62 -4.29 19.60
N GLY A 154 -8.35 -5.05 18.77
CA GLY A 154 -8.51 -4.74 17.35
C GLY A 154 -7.19 -4.73 16.58
N PHE A 155 -6.15 -5.40 17.07
CA PHE A 155 -4.78 -5.40 16.54
C PHE A 155 -4.07 -4.04 16.60
N ARG A 156 -4.62 -3.01 17.26
CA ARG A 156 -4.00 -1.69 17.40
C ARG A 156 -2.67 -1.73 18.15
N GLY A 157 -2.52 -2.67 19.07
CA GLY A 157 -1.30 -2.86 19.85
C GLY A 157 -1.13 -1.87 21.01
N ASP A 158 0.09 -1.78 21.51
CA ASP A 158 0.49 -0.86 22.59
C ASP A 158 0.96 0.46 21.97
N GLU A 159 0.03 1.41 21.82
CA GLU A 159 0.26 2.71 21.19
C GLU A 159 1.18 3.65 22.00
N THR A 160 1.56 3.28 23.22
CA THR A 160 2.61 4.01 23.96
C THR A 160 4.00 3.75 23.39
N ARG A 161 4.13 2.77 22.50
CA ARG A 161 5.41 2.41 21.83
C ARG A 161 5.53 3.12 20.50
N PRO A 162 6.59 3.92 20.27
CA PRO A 162 6.75 4.72 19.05
C PRO A 162 6.63 3.90 17.76
N PHE A 163 7.22 2.68 17.70
CA PHE A 163 7.15 1.84 16.49
C PHE A 163 5.75 1.26 16.21
N VAL A 164 4.89 1.14 17.26
CA VAL A 164 3.49 0.72 17.11
C VAL A 164 2.65 1.90 16.64
N GLN A 165 2.85 3.07 17.23
CA GLN A 165 2.20 4.30 16.84
C GLN A 165 2.52 4.63 15.37
N SER A 166 3.79 4.68 14.99
CA SER A 166 4.21 4.93 13.60
C SER A 166 3.62 3.89 12.63
N GLY A 167 3.55 2.60 13.03
CA GLY A 167 2.89 1.59 12.23
C GLY A 167 1.40 1.87 12.03
N ASN A 168 0.67 2.34 13.05
CA ASN A 168 -0.74 2.69 12.95
C ASN A 168 -0.95 3.92 12.04
N GLU A 169 -0.09 4.92 12.13
CA GLU A 169 -0.10 6.10 11.27
C GLU A 169 0.13 5.70 9.80
N GLN A 170 1.17 4.92 9.52
CA GLN A 170 1.44 4.43 8.17
C GLN A 170 0.30 3.57 7.61
N MET A 171 -0.33 2.73 8.45
CA MET A 171 -1.50 1.95 8.04
C MET A 171 -2.69 2.86 7.70
N CYS A 172 -2.90 3.93 8.47
CA CYS A 172 -3.95 4.90 8.19
C CYS A 172 -3.71 5.61 6.85
N VAL A 173 -2.47 6.06 6.59
CA VAL A 173 -2.07 6.64 5.29
C VAL A 173 -2.25 5.62 4.15
N ALA A 174 -1.79 4.37 4.33
CA ALA A 174 -1.94 3.33 3.32
C ALA A 174 -3.41 3.05 2.98
N SER A 175 -4.30 3.08 3.97
CA SER A 175 -5.73 2.90 3.75
C SER A 175 -6.34 4.04 2.95
N LEU A 176 -5.96 5.29 3.23
CA LEU A 176 -6.39 6.48 2.47
C LEU A 176 -5.88 6.42 1.02
N VAL A 177 -4.59 6.15 0.83
CA VAL A 177 -3.97 6.06 -0.50
C VAL A 177 -4.59 4.92 -1.31
N PHE A 178 -4.85 3.76 -0.69
CA PHE A 178 -5.52 2.64 -1.36
C PHE A 178 -6.93 3.05 -1.83
N PHE A 179 -7.71 3.67 -0.96
CA PHE A 179 -9.08 4.10 -1.28
C PHE A 179 -9.10 5.17 -2.38
N LEU A 180 -8.27 6.21 -2.26
CA LEU A 180 -8.17 7.27 -3.28
C LEU A 180 -7.71 6.71 -4.63
N SER A 181 -6.67 5.87 -4.63
CA SER A 181 -6.18 5.22 -5.84
C SER A 181 -7.28 4.42 -6.55
N TRP A 182 -8.08 3.66 -5.77
CA TRP A 182 -9.22 2.92 -6.30
C TRP A 182 -10.32 3.84 -6.86
N LEU A 183 -10.67 4.94 -6.15
CA LEU A 183 -11.64 5.95 -6.61
C LEU A 183 -11.21 6.59 -7.93
N MET A 184 -9.92 6.81 -8.10
CA MET A 184 -9.31 7.41 -9.30
C MET A 184 -9.23 6.43 -10.49
N GLY A 185 -9.69 5.19 -10.34
CA GLY A 185 -9.63 4.17 -11.38
C GLY A 185 -8.25 3.53 -11.55
N ASN A 186 -7.35 3.74 -10.61
CA ASN A 186 -6.04 3.12 -10.58
C ASN A 186 -6.11 1.68 -10.04
N SER A 187 -4.99 0.99 -10.06
CA SER A 187 -4.79 -0.35 -9.53
C SER A 187 -3.97 -0.29 -8.22
N PRO A 188 -4.59 0.03 -7.06
CA PRO A 188 -3.88 0.00 -5.80
C PRO A 188 -3.45 -1.42 -5.45
N MET A 189 -2.23 -1.53 -4.90
CA MET A 189 -1.69 -2.79 -4.39
C MET A 189 -0.96 -2.56 -3.08
N LEU A 190 -1.37 -3.29 -2.04
CA LEU A 190 -0.70 -3.33 -0.74
C LEU A 190 0.04 -4.65 -0.57
N GLU A 191 1.35 -4.57 -0.36
CA GLU A 191 2.18 -5.72 0.00
C GLU A 191 2.38 -5.79 1.52
N GLN A 192 2.24 -6.99 2.06
CA GLN A 192 2.60 -7.31 3.43
C GLN A 192 3.11 -8.75 3.54
N PRO A 193 3.97 -9.07 4.51
CA PRO A 193 4.24 -10.47 4.84
C PRO A 193 2.94 -11.23 5.09
N MET A 194 2.87 -12.48 4.64
CA MET A 194 1.66 -13.31 4.76
C MET A 194 1.12 -13.42 6.20
N SER A 195 2.02 -13.32 7.19
CA SER A 195 1.68 -13.37 8.62
C SER A 195 1.30 -12.02 9.23
N SER A 196 1.37 -10.92 8.47
CA SER A 196 1.03 -9.58 8.96
C SER A 196 -0.44 -9.48 9.34
N VAL A 197 -0.71 -8.85 10.48
CA VAL A 197 -2.07 -8.53 10.93
C VAL A 197 -2.57 -7.18 10.43
N MET A 198 -1.75 -6.40 9.72
CA MET A 198 -2.09 -5.06 9.23
C MET A 198 -3.42 -5.03 8.44
N PRO A 199 -3.72 -5.96 7.52
CA PRO A 199 -4.98 -5.96 6.77
C PRO A 199 -6.24 -6.22 7.63
N LYS A 200 -6.06 -6.52 8.92
CA LYS A 200 -7.16 -6.73 9.88
C LYS A 200 -7.47 -5.48 10.70
N LEU A 201 -6.64 -4.45 10.62
CA LEU A 201 -6.86 -3.19 11.34
C LEU A 201 -7.82 -2.29 10.58
N GLN A 202 -8.66 -1.59 11.32
CA GLN A 202 -9.44 -0.47 10.79
C GLN A 202 -8.54 0.79 10.71
N PRO A 203 -8.68 1.62 9.67
CA PRO A 203 -9.68 1.58 8.59
C PRO A 203 -9.34 0.67 7.40
N LEU A 204 -8.14 0.13 7.33
CA LEU A 204 -7.68 -0.64 6.16
C LEU A 204 -8.58 -1.85 5.84
N ALA A 205 -9.00 -2.61 6.88
CA ALA A 205 -9.88 -3.76 6.67
C ALA A 205 -11.18 -3.36 5.97
N LEU A 206 -11.77 -2.22 6.35
CA LEU A 206 -12.98 -1.69 5.74
C LEU A 206 -12.74 -1.27 4.28
N VAL A 207 -11.63 -0.59 4.01
CA VAL A 207 -11.25 -0.21 2.64
C VAL A 207 -11.10 -1.43 1.74
N LEU A 208 -10.36 -2.46 2.19
CA LEU A 208 -10.17 -3.68 1.42
C LEU A 208 -11.48 -4.39 1.11
N GLN A 209 -12.39 -4.41 2.09
CA GLN A 209 -13.74 -4.98 1.92
C GLN A 209 -14.57 -4.14 0.93
N PHE A 210 -14.63 -2.83 1.12
CA PHE A 210 -15.45 -1.92 0.30
C PHE A 210 -15.00 -1.90 -1.16
N THR A 211 -13.70 -1.89 -1.40
CA THR A 211 -13.13 -1.89 -2.75
C THR A 211 -13.17 -3.25 -3.43
N GLY A 212 -13.61 -4.29 -2.75
CA GLY A 212 -13.60 -5.66 -3.26
C GLY A 212 -12.18 -6.18 -3.51
N ALA A 213 -11.19 -5.71 -2.74
CA ALA A 213 -9.81 -6.08 -2.94
C ALA A 213 -9.59 -7.59 -2.79
N ALA A 214 -8.99 -8.21 -3.80
CA ALA A 214 -8.59 -9.60 -3.79
C ALA A 214 -7.24 -9.76 -3.07
N ARG A 215 -7.05 -10.93 -2.45
CA ARG A 215 -5.80 -11.32 -1.81
C ARG A 215 -5.09 -12.36 -2.64
N THR A 216 -3.91 -12.06 -3.13
CA THR A 216 -3.01 -13.01 -3.81
C THR A 216 -1.82 -13.34 -2.90
N VAL A 217 -1.48 -14.61 -2.81
CA VAL A 217 -0.31 -15.09 -2.05
C VAL A 217 0.81 -15.43 -3.02
N THR A 218 2.00 -14.91 -2.75
CA THR A 218 3.20 -15.19 -3.53
C THR A 218 4.40 -15.49 -2.62
N TRP A 219 5.47 -15.99 -3.20
CA TRP A 219 6.67 -16.38 -2.45
C TRP A 219 7.91 -15.83 -3.15
N LEU A 220 8.68 -14.97 -2.48
CA LEU A 220 9.87 -14.35 -3.07
C LEU A 220 10.94 -15.37 -3.52
N GLY A 221 10.98 -16.55 -2.90
CA GLY A 221 11.87 -17.62 -3.33
C GLY A 221 11.63 -18.12 -4.76
N HIS A 222 10.42 -17.94 -5.35
CA HIS A 222 10.18 -18.22 -6.77
C HIS A 222 10.85 -17.21 -7.72
N PHE A 223 11.21 -16.07 -7.20
CA PHE A 223 11.82 -14.97 -7.95
C PHE A 223 13.31 -14.81 -7.61
N GLY A 224 13.96 -15.89 -7.13
CA GLY A 224 15.37 -15.85 -6.79
C GLY A 224 15.73 -15.13 -5.50
N GLY A 225 14.75 -14.86 -4.64
CA GLY A 225 15.03 -14.30 -3.31
C GLY A 225 15.78 -15.29 -2.42
N ASP A 226 16.74 -14.79 -1.65
CA ASP A 226 17.54 -15.58 -0.68
C ASP A 226 16.70 -16.24 0.41
N SER A 227 15.49 -15.76 0.61
CA SER A 227 14.50 -16.28 1.55
C SER A 227 13.20 -16.62 0.83
N PRO A 228 12.55 -17.76 1.18
CA PRO A 228 11.26 -18.11 0.62
C PRO A 228 10.14 -17.14 1.00
N LYS A 229 10.38 -16.10 1.76
CA LYS A 229 9.46 -15.11 2.35
C LYS A 229 8.09 -15.07 1.65
N PRO A 230 7.01 -15.57 2.28
CA PRO A 230 5.67 -15.49 1.74
C PRO A 230 5.10 -14.09 1.92
N LEU A 231 4.52 -13.57 0.85
CA LEU A 231 3.84 -12.28 0.81
C LEU A 231 2.36 -12.45 0.55
N GLN A 232 1.57 -11.52 1.04
CA GLN A 232 0.20 -11.28 0.63
C GLN A 232 0.12 -9.95 -0.10
N LEU A 233 -0.47 -9.98 -1.28
CA LEU A 233 -0.73 -8.83 -2.13
C LEU A 233 -2.23 -8.58 -2.12
N TRP A 234 -2.65 -7.42 -1.65
CA TRP A 234 -4.04 -6.98 -1.69
C TRP A 234 -4.21 -6.00 -2.83
N HIS A 235 -5.07 -6.29 -3.79
CA HIS A 235 -5.22 -5.50 -5.01
C HIS A 235 -6.66 -5.48 -5.51
N SER A 236 -7.04 -4.41 -6.22
CA SER A 236 -8.38 -4.24 -6.79
C SER A 236 -8.49 -4.73 -8.24
N ASN A 237 -7.38 -4.99 -8.92
CA ASN A 237 -7.37 -5.41 -10.33
C ASN A 237 -7.04 -6.90 -10.44
N ALA A 238 -7.93 -7.68 -11.06
CA ALA A 238 -7.84 -9.13 -11.19
C ALA A 238 -6.58 -9.62 -11.93
N ALA A 239 -6.00 -8.84 -12.84
CA ALA A 239 -4.78 -9.21 -13.55
C ALA A 239 -3.63 -9.57 -12.61
N TYR A 240 -3.54 -8.92 -11.44
CA TYR A 240 -2.48 -9.20 -10.47
C TYR A 240 -2.61 -10.54 -9.73
N GLN A 241 -3.69 -11.29 -9.94
CA GLN A 241 -3.78 -12.68 -9.49
C GLN A 241 -2.72 -13.57 -10.14
N GLU A 242 -2.24 -13.20 -11.31
CA GLU A 242 -1.15 -13.89 -12.01
C GLU A 242 0.18 -13.90 -11.23
N LEU A 243 0.37 -13.00 -10.28
CA LEU A 243 1.53 -12.99 -9.39
C LEU A 243 1.49 -14.12 -8.33
N GLY A 244 0.37 -14.81 -8.21
CA GLY A 244 0.19 -15.92 -7.26
C GLY A 244 1.19 -17.05 -7.50
N ARG A 245 1.90 -17.47 -6.45
CA ARG A 245 2.82 -18.61 -6.48
C ARG A 245 2.60 -19.47 -5.26
N ARG A 246 2.69 -20.79 -5.43
CA ARG A 246 2.70 -21.74 -4.32
C ARG A 246 4.07 -21.74 -3.64
N ARG A 247 4.14 -22.31 -2.45
CA ARG A 247 5.42 -22.46 -1.75
C ARG A 247 6.40 -23.25 -2.62
N PRO A 248 7.65 -22.77 -2.84
CA PRO A 248 8.65 -23.52 -3.60
C PRO A 248 8.94 -24.87 -2.94
N HIS A 249 9.01 -25.93 -3.73
CA HIS A 249 9.46 -27.24 -3.23
C HIS A 249 10.91 -27.16 -2.77
N GLY A 250 11.23 -27.76 -1.62
CA GLY A 250 12.60 -27.80 -1.10
C GLY A 250 13.12 -26.48 -0.51
N ALA A 251 12.33 -25.42 -0.52
CA ALA A 251 12.72 -24.18 0.15
C ALA A 251 12.76 -24.38 1.66
N HIS A 252 13.91 -24.75 2.17
CA HIS A 252 14.19 -24.67 3.59
C HIS A 252 14.29 -23.19 3.98
N ALA A 253 13.67 -22.85 5.11
CA ALA A 253 13.85 -21.53 5.75
C ALA A 253 15.29 -21.43 6.32
N ALA A 254 16.30 -21.60 5.45
CA ALA A 254 17.69 -21.81 5.84
C ALA A 254 18.33 -20.58 6.47
N SER A 255 17.74 -19.41 6.29
CA SER A 255 18.36 -18.17 6.75
C SER A 255 17.81 -17.62 8.07
N LEU A 256 16.68 -18.12 8.54
CA LEU A 256 16.06 -17.68 9.78
C LEU A 256 16.05 -18.83 10.78
N GLY A 257 17.19 -19.03 11.47
CA GLY A 257 17.33 -20.03 12.50
C GLY A 257 16.46 -19.73 13.72
N PHE A 258 15.62 -20.68 14.11
CA PHE A 258 14.99 -20.66 15.43
C PHE A 258 15.88 -21.42 16.40
N LEU A 259 16.40 -20.74 17.41
CA LEU A 259 16.99 -21.40 18.57
C LEU A 259 15.86 -21.74 19.55
N THR A 260 15.66 -23.04 19.79
CA THR A 260 14.79 -23.50 20.88
C THR A 260 15.59 -23.43 22.17
N THR A 261 15.22 -22.54 23.08
CA THR A 261 15.80 -22.45 24.41
C THR A 261 14.82 -23.01 25.45
N ARG A 262 15.28 -23.32 26.66
CA ARG A 262 14.40 -23.71 27.79
C ARG A 262 13.29 -22.68 28.09
N LYS A 263 13.44 -21.42 27.64
CA LYS A 263 12.46 -20.31 27.80
C LYS A 263 11.59 -20.12 26.57
N GLY A 264 11.61 -21.03 25.58
CA GLY A 264 10.84 -20.96 24.34
C GLY A 264 11.70 -20.75 23.09
N ARG A 265 11.04 -20.64 21.93
CA ARG A 265 11.73 -20.38 20.65
C ARG A 265 12.23 -18.93 20.62
N LYS A 266 13.53 -18.75 20.50
CA LYS A 266 14.14 -17.47 20.18
C LYS A 266 14.49 -17.43 18.70
N PHE A 267 14.13 -16.34 18.07
CA PHE A 267 14.56 -16.03 16.72
C PHE A 267 16.04 -15.64 16.74
N SER A 268 16.87 -16.32 15.98
CA SER A 268 18.25 -15.93 15.74
C SER A 268 18.44 -15.70 14.25
N GLY A 269 18.24 -14.45 13.80
CA GLY A 269 18.62 -14.02 12.46
C GLY A 269 19.83 -13.11 12.56
N ARG A 270 20.74 -13.21 11.58
CA ARG A 270 21.76 -12.18 11.43
C ARG A 270 21.06 -10.90 10.94
N PRO A 271 21.23 -9.71 11.58
CA PRO A 271 20.55 -8.47 11.20
C PRO A 271 20.70 -8.13 9.70
N ILE A 272 21.87 -8.43 9.12
CA ILE A 272 22.15 -8.22 7.70
C ILE A 272 21.24 -9.07 6.80
N LEU A 273 21.05 -10.35 7.11
CA LEU A 273 20.19 -11.24 6.34
C LEU A 273 18.71 -10.87 6.47
N LEU A 274 18.30 -10.37 7.64
CA LEU A 274 16.96 -9.83 7.84
C LEU A 274 16.73 -8.58 6.99
N LYS A 275 17.72 -7.68 6.91
CA LYS A 275 17.64 -6.49 6.09
C LYS A 275 17.58 -6.83 4.60
N GLN A 276 18.46 -7.73 4.13
CA GLN A 276 18.45 -8.21 2.74
C GLN A 276 17.13 -8.89 2.35
N SER A 277 16.49 -9.62 3.27
CA SER A 277 15.18 -10.25 3.02
C SER A 277 14.02 -9.25 2.92
N GLN A 278 14.25 -7.96 3.16
CA GLN A 278 13.24 -6.90 2.99
C GLN A 278 13.19 -6.38 1.55
N GLU A 279 14.26 -6.56 0.79
CA GLU A 279 14.33 -6.12 -0.59
C GLU A 279 13.60 -7.09 -1.52
N TYR A 280 12.91 -6.55 -2.52
CA TYR A 280 12.32 -7.38 -3.57
C TYR A 280 13.41 -7.84 -4.54
N PRO A 281 13.45 -9.15 -4.91
CA PRO A 281 14.29 -9.60 -6.02
C PRO A 281 13.90 -8.90 -7.32
N SER A 282 14.87 -8.58 -8.18
CA SER A 282 14.59 -7.96 -9.49
C SER A 282 13.60 -8.78 -10.32
N ALA A 283 13.68 -10.10 -10.28
CA ALA A 283 12.72 -10.96 -10.99
C ALA A 283 11.28 -10.83 -10.46
N PHE A 284 11.08 -10.52 -9.17
CA PHE A 284 9.76 -10.19 -8.65
C PHE A 284 9.27 -8.84 -9.20
N GLY A 285 10.13 -7.83 -9.16
CA GLY A 285 9.84 -6.52 -9.76
C GLY A 285 9.49 -6.65 -11.26
N ALA A 286 10.25 -7.44 -12.01
CA ALA A 286 10.00 -7.69 -13.43
C ALA A 286 8.64 -8.39 -13.68
N ALA A 287 8.27 -9.36 -12.84
CA ALA A 287 6.96 -10.01 -12.94
C ALA A 287 5.81 -9.02 -12.69
N VAL A 288 5.94 -8.15 -11.67
CA VAL A 288 4.96 -7.09 -11.41
C VAL A 288 4.90 -6.12 -12.59
N ALA A 289 6.05 -5.70 -13.12
CA ALA A 289 6.13 -4.76 -14.23
C ALA A 289 5.48 -5.32 -15.51
N THR A 290 5.65 -6.61 -15.80
CA THR A 290 5.01 -7.27 -16.93
C THR A 290 3.48 -7.23 -16.83
N VAL A 291 2.93 -7.55 -15.66
CA VAL A 291 1.47 -7.49 -15.44
C VAL A 291 0.97 -6.05 -15.53
N THR A 292 1.69 -5.11 -14.94
CA THR A 292 1.33 -3.68 -14.99
C THR A 292 1.32 -3.15 -16.43
N PHE A 293 2.32 -3.49 -17.21
CA PHE A 293 2.40 -3.10 -18.62
C PHE A 293 1.18 -3.59 -19.41
N ALA A 294 0.82 -4.87 -19.24
CA ALA A 294 -0.36 -5.44 -19.89
C ALA A 294 -1.67 -4.76 -19.47
N VAL A 295 -1.83 -4.38 -18.18
CA VAL A 295 -2.99 -3.63 -17.68
C VAL A 295 -3.10 -2.26 -18.35
N LEU A 296 -1.98 -1.53 -18.45
CA LEU A 296 -1.95 -0.21 -19.08
C LEU A 296 -2.21 -0.27 -20.58
N GLU A 297 -1.66 -1.28 -21.29
CA GLU A 297 -1.95 -1.47 -22.71
C GLU A 297 -3.44 -1.78 -22.97
N GLN A 298 -4.06 -2.60 -22.13
CA GLN A 298 -5.50 -2.88 -22.26
C GLN A 298 -6.34 -1.62 -22.04
N ALA A 299 -5.98 -0.78 -21.07
CA ALA A 299 -6.69 0.47 -20.81
C ALA A 299 -6.63 1.42 -22.03
N THR A 300 -5.47 1.54 -22.68
CA THR A 300 -5.31 2.40 -23.87
C THR A 300 -6.06 1.91 -25.11
N ARG A 301 -6.34 0.61 -25.23
CA ARG A 301 -7.10 0.05 -26.36
C ARG A 301 -8.62 0.18 -26.20
N THR A 302 -9.09 0.51 -25.00
CA THR A 302 -10.52 0.55 -24.66
C THR A 302 -11.08 1.99 -24.72
N VAL A 303 -10.25 2.98 -24.93
CA VAL A 303 -10.57 4.39 -25.17
C VAL A 303 -10.58 4.65 -26.67
#